data_a4e4d2d21e8073e12c6307c7a1b9e768
#
_entry.id   a4e4d2d21e8073e12c6307c7a1b9e768
#
_cell.length_a   1.000
_cell.length_b   1.000
_cell.length_c   1.000
_cell.angle_alpha   90.00
_cell.angle_beta   90.00
_cell.angle_gamma   90.00
#
_symmetry.space_group_name_H-M   'P 1'
#
loop_
_entity.id
_entity.type
_entity.pdbx_description
1 polymer ?
#
loop_
_entity_poly.entity_id
_entity_poly.type
_entity_poly.pdbx_seq_one_letter_code
_entity_poly.pdbx_strand_id
1 'polypeptide(L)'
;MVLGNINIHAQNPDFLFMVEYAIKAPSGHNTQPWLFRINENSIEIHPNFDRALPVVDFDNRELFISLGCALENLCITALEKGYDYDVELTKT
;
A
#
# COMPACT_ATOMS: atom_id res chain seq x y z
N MET A 1 2.88 -1.19 -12.87
CA MET A 1 3.20 -2.34 -12.00
C MET A 1 2.42 -2.24 -10.70
N VAL A 2 1.71 -3.28 -10.36
CA VAL A 2 1.02 -3.39 -9.06
C VAL A 2 1.92 -4.18 -8.13
N LEU A 3 2.26 -3.64 -6.95
CA LEU A 3 2.98 -4.40 -5.94
C LEU A 3 2.04 -5.37 -5.22
N GLY A 4 0.89 -4.87 -4.82
CA GLY A 4 -0.08 -5.65 -4.08
C GLY A 4 -1.48 -5.11 -4.23
N ASN A 5 -2.43 -5.97 -3.92
CA ASN A 5 -3.84 -5.66 -3.96
C ASN A 5 -4.50 -6.27 -2.74
N ILE A 6 -5.25 -5.47 -1.99
CA ILE A 6 -6.05 -5.97 -0.88
C ILE A 6 -7.52 -5.98 -1.30
N ASN A 7 -8.11 -7.17 -1.32
CA ASN A 7 -9.53 -7.35 -1.61
C ASN A 7 -10.31 -7.32 -0.31
N ILE A 8 -11.30 -6.47 -0.22
CA ILE A 8 -12.11 -6.27 1.00
C ILE A 8 -13.50 -6.86 0.77
N HIS A 9 -13.89 -7.80 1.61
CA HIS A 9 -15.18 -8.47 1.55
C HIS A 9 -16.15 -7.81 2.53
N ALA A 10 -16.55 -6.57 2.23
CA ALA A 10 -17.45 -5.81 3.07
C ALA A 10 -18.37 -4.96 2.20
N GLN A 11 -19.51 -4.59 2.76
CA GLN A 11 -20.42 -3.66 2.12
C GLN A 11 -20.00 -2.23 2.48
N ASN A 12 -19.82 -1.40 1.47
CA ASN A 12 -19.40 0.00 1.64
C ASN A 12 -18.14 0.17 2.50
N PRO A 13 -17.01 -0.47 2.13
CA PRO A 13 -15.79 -0.36 2.93
C PRO A 13 -15.29 1.09 2.96
N ASP A 14 -14.72 1.49 4.09
CA ASP A 14 -14.18 2.84 4.28
C ASP A 14 -12.74 2.91 3.76
N PHE A 15 -12.59 2.93 2.44
CA PHE A 15 -11.28 2.95 1.79
C PHE A 15 -10.50 4.24 2.07
N LEU A 16 -11.20 5.36 2.18
CA LEU A 16 -10.52 6.62 2.47
C LEU A 16 -9.82 6.56 3.82
N PHE A 17 -10.50 6.07 4.84
CA PHE A 17 -9.90 5.90 6.16
C PHE A 17 -8.70 4.94 6.10
N MET A 18 -8.84 3.84 5.37
CA MET A 18 -7.78 2.85 5.24
C MET A 18 -6.54 3.44 4.57
N VAL A 19 -6.71 4.20 3.50
CA VAL A 19 -5.60 4.85 2.80
C VAL A 19 -4.96 5.92 3.67
N GLU A 20 -5.75 6.75 4.36
CA GLU A 20 -5.22 7.76 5.28
C GLU A 20 -4.38 7.13 6.38
N TYR A 21 -4.78 5.98 6.89
CA TYR A 21 -3.99 5.25 7.88
C TYR A 21 -2.71 4.69 7.26
N ALA A 22 -2.81 4.13 6.06
CA ALA A 22 -1.67 3.50 5.39
C ALA A 22 -0.54 4.49 5.08
N ILE A 23 -0.87 5.73 4.71
CA ILE A 23 0.14 6.74 4.37
C ILE A 23 0.95 7.21 5.56
N LYS A 24 0.58 6.81 6.78
CA LYS A 24 1.39 7.05 7.97
C LYS A 24 2.52 6.06 8.13
N ALA A 25 2.62 5.06 7.22
CA ALA A 25 3.72 4.10 7.25
C ALA A 25 5.06 4.82 7.04
N PRO A 26 6.14 4.33 7.65
CA PRO A 26 7.46 4.88 7.38
C PRO A 26 7.90 4.64 5.95
N SER A 27 8.66 5.56 5.40
CA SER A 27 9.24 5.42 4.06
C SER A 27 10.68 5.93 4.07
N GLY A 28 11.48 5.46 3.12
CA GLY A 28 12.86 5.89 2.99
C GLY A 28 12.95 7.40 2.80
N HIS A 29 13.66 8.09 3.68
CA HIS A 29 13.79 9.55 3.69
C HIS A 29 12.44 10.29 3.59
N ASN A 30 11.35 9.66 4.06
CA ASN A 30 10.00 10.22 4.05
C ASN A 30 9.53 10.61 2.64
N THR A 31 9.93 9.85 1.62
CA THR A 31 9.57 10.14 0.23
C THR A 31 8.13 9.75 -0.12
N GLN A 32 7.51 8.88 0.67
CA GLN A 32 6.17 8.36 0.44
C GLN A 32 6.01 7.83 -0.99
N PRO A 33 6.73 6.76 -1.35
CA PRO A 33 6.87 6.33 -2.76
C PRO A 33 5.73 5.41 -3.23
N TRP A 34 4.54 5.64 -2.76
CA TRP A 34 3.38 4.79 -3.08
C TRP A 34 2.31 5.57 -3.82
N LEU A 35 1.58 4.84 -4.65
CA LEU A 35 0.34 5.28 -5.28
C LEU A 35 -0.73 4.26 -4.94
N PHE A 36 -1.89 4.75 -4.54
CA PHE A 36 -3.04 3.89 -4.24
C PHE A 36 -4.09 4.03 -5.33
N ARG A 37 -4.64 2.91 -5.76
CA ARG A 37 -5.78 2.90 -6.65
C ARG A 37 -6.94 2.23 -5.94
N ILE A 38 -8.02 2.97 -5.75
CA ILE A 38 -9.22 2.46 -5.08
C ILE A 38 -10.18 1.94 -6.15
N ASN A 39 -10.52 0.67 -6.05
CA ASN A 39 -11.54 0.02 -6.87
C ASN A 39 -12.79 -0.19 -6.02
N GLU A 40 -13.81 -0.83 -6.58
CA GLU A 40 -15.07 -1.02 -5.87
C GLU A 40 -14.91 -1.78 -4.54
N ASN A 41 -14.14 -2.88 -4.55
CA ASN A 41 -13.93 -3.72 -3.37
C ASN A 41 -12.46 -4.03 -3.12
N SER A 42 -11.55 -3.21 -3.66
CA SER A 42 -10.12 -3.45 -3.46
C SER A 42 -9.33 -2.17 -3.50
N ILE A 43 -8.14 -2.22 -2.91
CA ILE A 43 -7.14 -1.15 -2.99
C ILE A 43 -5.87 -1.76 -3.56
N GLU A 44 -5.33 -1.16 -4.63
CA GLU A 44 -4.05 -1.53 -5.21
C GLU A 44 -2.97 -0.60 -4.70
N ILE A 45 -1.78 -1.14 -4.47
CA ILE A 45 -0.59 -0.37 -4.14
C ILE A 45 0.37 -0.47 -5.31
N HIS A 46 0.79 0.66 -5.82
CA HIS A 46 1.74 0.78 -6.91
C HIS A 46 2.97 1.56 -6.46
N PRO A 47 4.17 1.18 -6.90
CA PRO A 47 5.34 2.01 -6.64
C PRO A 47 5.28 3.30 -7.45
N ASN A 48 5.71 4.40 -6.81
CA ASN A 48 5.90 5.67 -7.49
C ASN A 48 7.39 5.91 -7.68
N PHE A 49 7.94 5.48 -8.81
CA PHE A 49 9.38 5.58 -9.08
C PHE A 49 9.85 7.02 -9.22
N ASP A 50 8.96 7.98 -9.44
CA ASP A 50 9.33 9.40 -9.44
C ASP A 50 9.82 9.86 -8.07
N ARG A 51 9.51 9.12 -7.01
CA ARG A 51 9.96 9.38 -5.66
C ARG A 51 11.04 8.42 -5.19
N ALA A 52 11.65 7.68 -6.11
CA ALA A 52 12.78 6.81 -5.79
C ALA A 52 14.01 7.64 -5.45
N LEU A 53 14.93 7.03 -4.69
CA LEU A 53 16.19 7.65 -4.27
C LEU A 53 17.34 6.96 -5.00
N PRO A 54 17.65 7.37 -6.24
CA PRO A 54 18.56 6.60 -7.11
C PRO A 54 20.01 6.48 -6.62
N VAL A 55 20.43 7.37 -5.72
CA VAL A 55 21.80 7.32 -5.19
C VAL A 55 21.88 6.45 -3.94
N VAL A 56 20.93 6.62 -2.99
CA VAL A 56 20.94 5.88 -1.72
C VAL A 56 20.14 4.59 -1.78
N ASP A 57 19.24 4.46 -2.77
CA ASP A 57 18.36 3.30 -2.95
C ASP A 57 18.39 2.87 -4.42
N PHE A 58 19.59 2.59 -4.95
CA PHE A 58 19.78 2.33 -6.37
C PHE A 58 19.04 1.09 -6.87
N ASP A 59 18.78 0.11 -6.00
CA ASP A 59 18.05 -1.11 -6.32
C ASP A 59 16.59 -1.05 -5.90
N ASN A 60 16.11 0.12 -5.44
CA ASN A 60 14.75 0.36 -4.97
C ASN A 60 14.34 -0.50 -3.78
N ARG A 61 15.30 -1.00 -3.00
CA ARG A 61 15.02 -1.85 -1.86
C ARG A 61 14.19 -1.12 -0.79
N GLU A 62 14.59 0.10 -0.45
CA GLU A 62 13.85 0.90 0.54
C GLU A 62 12.46 1.26 0.04
N LEU A 63 12.35 1.53 -1.27
CA LEU A 63 11.06 1.80 -1.90
C LEU A 63 10.10 0.63 -1.69
N PHE A 64 10.53 -0.60 -2.00
CA PHE A 64 9.68 -1.77 -1.86
C PHE A 64 9.39 -2.12 -0.40
N ILE A 65 10.33 -1.88 0.52
CA ILE A 65 10.08 -2.05 1.96
C ILE A 65 8.99 -1.07 2.42
N SER A 66 9.05 0.17 1.97
CA SER A 66 8.05 1.20 2.30
C SER A 66 6.66 0.80 1.79
N LEU A 67 6.58 0.27 0.58
CA LEU A 67 5.31 -0.23 0.01
C LEU A 67 4.76 -1.39 0.84
N GLY A 68 5.62 -2.30 1.30
CA GLY A 68 5.22 -3.40 2.16
C GLY A 68 4.66 -2.91 3.48
N CYS A 69 5.25 -1.88 4.08
CA CYS A 69 4.74 -1.29 5.32
C CYS A 69 3.36 -0.67 5.11
N ALA A 70 3.16 0.02 3.99
CA ALA A 70 1.85 0.61 3.67
C ALA A 70 0.79 -0.47 3.47
N LEU A 71 1.14 -1.57 2.79
CA LEU A 71 0.24 -2.70 2.60
C LEU A 71 -0.14 -3.33 3.95
N GLU A 72 0.83 -3.52 4.84
CA GLU A 72 0.57 -4.06 6.17
C GLU A 72 -0.38 -3.15 6.95
N ASN A 73 -0.20 -1.84 6.88
CA ASN A 73 -1.10 -0.90 7.52
C ASN A 73 -2.53 -1.00 6.98
N LEU A 74 -2.70 -1.23 5.67
CA LEU A 74 -4.02 -1.48 5.10
C LEU A 74 -4.64 -2.73 5.71
N CYS A 75 -3.87 -3.80 5.85
CA CYS A 75 -4.36 -5.04 6.45
C CYS A 75 -4.77 -4.86 7.91
N ILE A 76 -3.96 -4.14 8.69
CA ILE A 76 -4.27 -3.84 10.09
C ILE A 76 -5.57 -3.05 10.19
N THR A 77 -5.74 -2.05 9.32
CA THR A 77 -6.95 -1.24 9.31
C THR A 77 -8.18 -2.06 8.94
N ALA A 78 -8.04 -2.98 7.98
CA ALA A 78 -9.13 -3.89 7.62
C ALA A 78 -9.57 -4.73 8.83
N LEU A 79 -8.60 -5.27 9.58
CA LEU A 79 -8.90 -6.03 10.80
C LEU A 79 -9.60 -5.17 11.84
N GLU A 80 -9.14 -3.94 12.06
CA GLU A 80 -9.76 -3.03 13.03
C GLU A 80 -11.19 -2.67 12.65
N LYS A 81 -11.49 -2.59 11.36
CA LYS A 81 -12.84 -2.34 10.87
C LYS A 81 -13.71 -3.58 10.84
N GLY A 82 -13.14 -4.75 11.15
CA GLY A 82 -13.88 -6.01 11.12
C GLY A 82 -14.14 -6.51 9.71
N TYR A 83 -13.37 -6.09 8.72
CA TYR A 83 -13.53 -6.53 7.35
C TYR A 83 -12.80 -7.86 7.12
N ASP A 84 -13.43 -8.76 6.38
CA ASP A 84 -12.73 -9.90 5.79
C ASP A 84 -11.96 -9.40 4.58
N TYR A 85 -10.73 -9.89 4.42
CA TYR A 85 -9.90 -9.48 3.30
C TYR A 85 -8.96 -10.59 2.86
N ASP A 86 -8.46 -10.48 1.65
CA ASP A 86 -7.32 -11.25 1.19
C ASP A 86 -6.35 -10.33 0.44
N VAL A 87 -5.11 -10.79 0.31
CA VAL A 87 -4.04 -10.01 -0.30
C VAL A 87 -3.46 -10.79 -1.47
N GLU A 88 -3.32 -10.12 -2.61
CA GLU A 88 -2.62 -10.65 -3.77
C GLU A 88 -1.35 -9.83 -3.99
N LEU A 89 -0.22 -10.52 -4.07
CA LEU A 89 1.06 -9.89 -4.40
C LEU A 89 1.38 -10.19 -5.85
N THR A 90 1.73 -9.16 -6.59
CA THR A 90 2.06 -9.29 -8.00
C THR A 90 3.55 -9.19 -8.19
N LYS A 91 4.11 -10.18 -8.88
CA LYS A 91 5.50 -10.14 -9.33
C LYS A 91 5.51 -9.65 -10.77
N THR A 92 6.29 -8.66 -11.03
CA THR A 92 6.51 -8.16 -12.39
C THR A 92 7.98 -8.18 -12.74
#